data_0f44599a78ea45d33150f9cdd5b5295f
#
_entry.id   0f44599a78ea45d33150f9cdd5b5295f
#
_cell.length_a   1.000
_cell.length_b   1.000
_cell.length_c   1.000
_cell.angle_alpha   90.00
_cell.angle_beta   90.00
_cell.angle_gamma   90.00
#
_symmetry.space_group_name_H-M   'P 1'
#
loop_
_entity.id
_entity.type
_entity.pdbx_description
1 polymer ?
#
loop_
_entity_poly.entity_id
_entity_poly.type
_entity_poly.pdbx_seq_one_letter_code
_entity_poly.pdbx_strand_id
1 'polypeptide(L)'
;MENSLAIEQARLLFARSWAAYSQGDLKEAEEFTLQAKAIWEKEMGPESLPVSTCMNNLGRICEETDRPEEGIEWHRKALALRKKLLGDHPETAFCYGNLGTALAAHGQFEEAIDMLSAAIETFEKCGNTNGHDVEGYKRNLAVCVDALSKPKTCCACR
;
A
#
# COMPACT_ATOMS: atom_id res chain seq x y z
N MET A 1 6.76 -27.61 -16.33
CA MET A 1 6.33 -28.27 -15.07
C MET A 1 7.02 -27.65 -13.83
N GLU A 2 8.32 -27.42 -13.84
CA GLU A 2 9.04 -26.82 -12.70
C GLU A 2 8.54 -25.40 -12.35
N ASN A 3 8.29 -24.56 -13.34
CA ASN A 3 7.76 -23.20 -13.15
C ASN A 3 6.38 -23.19 -12.42
N SER A 4 5.51 -24.16 -12.72
CA SER A 4 4.19 -24.27 -12.08
C SER A 4 4.30 -24.59 -10.58
N LEU A 5 5.24 -25.46 -10.19
CA LEU A 5 5.44 -25.83 -8.78
C LEU A 5 6.03 -24.66 -7.96
N ALA A 6 6.98 -23.91 -8.52
CA ALA A 6 7.56 -22.75 -7.86
C ALA A 6 6.51 -21.64 -7.64
N ILE A 7 5.66 -21.38 -8.63
CA ILE A 7 4.56 -20.42 -8.52
C ILE A 7 3.57 -20.84 -7.42
N GLU A 8 3.24 -22.14 -7.35
CA GLU A 8 2.35 -22.64 -6.30
C GLU A 8 2.99 -22.53 -4.91
N GLN A 9 4.29 -22.77 -4.80
CA GLN A 9 5.04 -22.52 -3.57
C GLN A 9 4.98 -21.06 -3.16
N ALA A 10 5.14 -20.12 -4.09
CA ALA A 10 5.02 -18.70 -3.81
C ALA A 10 3.62 -18.31 -3.31
N ARG A 11 2.57 -18.88 -3.89
CA ARG A 11 1.18 -18.67 -3.43
C ARG A 11 0.98 -19.17 -2.00
N LEU A 12 1.52 -20.34 -1.68
CA LEU A 12 1.44 -20.89 -0.32
C LEU A 12 2.19 -20.04 0.70
N LEU A 13 3.39 -19.58 0.37
CA LEU A 13 4.16 -18.65 1.22
C LEU A 13 3.40 -17.34 1.43
N PHE A 14 2.80 -16.80 0.39
CA PHE A 14 2.00 -15.59 0.50
C PHE A 14 0.75 -15.79 1.37
N ALA A 15 0.07 -16.93 1.26
CA ALA A 15 -1.05 -17.27 2.15
C ALA A 15 -0.60 -17.41 3.62
N ARG A 16 0.57 -18.01 3.86
CA ARG A 16 1.17 -18.07 5.21
C ARG A 16 1.54 -16.70 5.75
N SER A 17 2.09 -15.83 4.89
CA SER A 17 2.36 -14.43 5.26
C SER A 17 1.10 -13.72 5.76
N TRP A 18 0.00 -13.89 5.06
CA TRP A 18 -1.28 -13.31 5.46
C TRP A 18 -1.80 -13.88 6.78
N ALA A 19 -1.66 -15.19 7.00
CA ALA A 19 -2.03 -15.84 8.26
C ALA A 19 -1.18 -15.32 9.43
N ALA A 20 0.15 -15.22 9.25
CA ALA A 20 1.07 -14.67 10.25
C ALA A 20 0.74 -13.20 10.57
N TYR A 21 0.48 -12.38 9.56
CA TYR A 21 0.05 -10.99 9.73
C TYR A 21 -1.23 -10.89 10.58
N SER A 22 -2.22 -11.73 10.29
CA SER A 22 -3.49 -11.77 11.03
C SER A 22 -3.33 -12.19 12.50
N GLN A 23 -2.28 -12.95 12.82
CA GLN A 23 -1.92 -13.37 14.17
C GLN A 23 -1.03 -12.37 14.90
N GLY A 24 -0.58 -11.32 14.22
CA GLY A 24 0.32 -10.31 14.75
C GLY A 24 1.80 -10.70 14.69
N ASP A 25 2.14 -11.84 14.08
CA ASP A 25 3.54 -12.23 13.85
C ASP A 25 4.08 -11.54 12.60
N LEU A 26 4.38 -10.25 12.77
CA LEU A 26 4.80 -9.38 11.68
C LEU A 26 6.17 -9.76 11.10
N LYS A 27 7.03 -10.35 11.92
CA LYS A 27 8.35 -10.82 11.47
C LYS A 27 8.21 -12.01 10.52
N GLU A 28 7.43 -13.01 10.91
CA GLU A 28 7.16 -14.18 10.06
C GLU A 28 6.40 -13.78 8.79
N ALA A 29 5.44 -12.84 8.91
CA ALA A 29 4.73 -12.28 7.78
C ALA A 29 5.68 -11.62 6.75
N GLU A 30 6.65 -10.83 7.22
CA GLU A 30 7.66 -10.22 6.37
C GLU A 30 8.54 -11.26 5.68
N GLU A 31 9.05 -12.25 6.43
CA GLU A 31 9.88 -13.32 5.89
C GLU A 31 9.18 -14.10 4.78
N PHE A 32 7.93 -14.51 4.99
CA PHE A 32 7.16 -15.21 3.95
C PHE A 32 6.82 -14.32 2.76
N THR A 33 6.54 -13.05 2.96
CA THR A 33 6.28 -12.12 1.86
C THR A 33 7.53 -11.95 0.99
N LEU A 34 8.71 -11.81 1.59
CA LEU A 34 9.97 -11.68 0.87
C LEU A 34 10.33 -12.95 0.09
N GLN A 35 10.11 -14.14 0.67
CA GLN A 35 10.32 -15.41 -0.01
C GLN A 35 9.38 -15.56 -1.22
N ALA A 36 8.08 -15.29 -1.04
CA ALA A 36 7.12 -15.35 -2.13
C ALA A 36 7.48 -14.36 -3.25
N LYS A 37 7.85 -13.12 -2.88
CA LYS A 37 8.28 -12.09 -3.82
C LYS A 37 9.48 -12.54 -4.65
N ALA A 38 10.51 -13.11 -4.03
CA ALA A 38 11.70 -13.58 -4.72
C ALA A 38 11.39 -14.69 -5.74
N ILE A 39 10.49 -15.62 -5.40
CA ILE A 39 10.06 -16.66 -6.32
C ILE A 39 9.29 -16.04 -7.51
N TRP A 40 8.33 -15.17 -7.25
CA TRP A 40 7.56 -14.53 -8.33
C TRP A 40 8.44 -13.64 -9.22
N GLU A 41 9.42 -12.93 -8.66
CA GLU A 41 10.39 -12.17 -9.47
C GLU A 41 11.19 -13.07 -10.40
N LYS A 42 11.62 -14.24 -9.91
CA LYS A 42 12.36 -15.20 -10.71
C LYS A 42 11.52 -15.84 -11.80
N GLU A 43 10.28 -16.26 -11.49
CA GLU A 43 9.45 -17.08 -12.37
C GLU A 43 8.57 -16.25 -13.32
N MET A 44 8.15 -15.06 -12.90
CA MET A 44 7.22 -14.20 -13.64
C MET A 44 7.83 -12.84 -14.03
N GLY A 45 9.02 -12.55 -13.55
CA GLY A 45 9.69 -11.26 -13.72
C GLY A 45 9.33 -10.25 -12.62
N PRO A 46 10.20 -9.23 -12.44
CA PRO A 46 10.04 -8.23 -11.39
C PRO A 46 8.83 -7.31 -11.62
N GLU A 47 8.37 -7.20 -12.85
CA GLU A 47 7.22 -6.38 -13.24
C GLU A 47 5.95 -7.23 -13.39
N SER A 48 5.49 -7.82 -12.30
CA SER A 48 4.29 -8.66 -12.29
C SER A 48 3.34 -8.28 -11.15
N LEU A 49 2.05 -8.59 -11.31
CA LEU A 49 1.03 -8.25 -10.29
C LEU A 49 1.32 -8.91 -8.93
N PRO A 50 1.70 -10.20 -8.83
CA PRO A 50 2.04 -10.78 -7.54
C PRO A 50 3.20 -10.05 -6.84
N VAL A 51 4.21 -9.59 -7.58
CA VAL A 51 5.32 -8.81 -7.01
C VAL A 51 4.82 -7.48 -6.46
N SER A 52 3.93 -6.76 -7.17
CA SER A 52 3.35 -5.51 -6.66
C SER A 52 2.50 -5.75 -5.41
N THR A 53 1.82 -6.88 -5.32
CA THR A 53 1.04 -7.27 -4.14
C THR A 53 1.95 -7.50 -2.93
N CYS A 54 3.07 -8.19 -3.11
CA CYS A 54 4.08 -8.33 -2.05
C CYS A 54 4.64 -6.99 -1.59
N MET A 55 4.96 -6.10 -2.53
CA MET A 55 5.44 -4.75 -2.18
C MET A 55 4.43 -3.99 -1.31
N ASN A 56 3.15 -4.04 -1.67
CA ASN A 56 2.10 -3.40 -0.89
C ASN A 56 1.95 -4.01 0.52
N ASN A 57 2.07 -5.33 0.64
CA ASN A 57 2.03 -5.99 1.95
C ASN A 57 3.27 -5.66 2.80
N LEU A 58 4.46 -5.58 2.19
CA LEU A 58 5.67 -5.13 2.89
C LEU A 58 5.50 -3.71 3.43
N GLY A 59 4.87 -2.82 2.64
CA GLY A 59 4.53 -1.48 3.10
C GLY A 59 3.71 -1.49 4.39
N ARG A 60 2.63 -2.26 4.42
CA ARG A 60 1.77 -2.41 5.61
C ARG A 60 2.50 -3.02 6.80
N ILE A 61 3.35 -4.02 6.58
CA ILE A 61 4.15 -4.64 7.64
C ILE A 61 5.14 -3.62 8.22
N CYS A 62 5.77 -2.81 7.39
CA CYS A 62 6.68 -1.74 7.84
C CYS A 62 5.95 -0.69 8.69
N GLU A 63 4.73 -0.29 8.32
CA GLU A 63 3.90 0.61 9.13
C GLU A 63 3.66 0.06 10.54
N GLU A 64 3.31 -1.24 10.65
CA GLU A 64 3.04 -1.91 11.92
C GLU A 64 4.32 -2.23 12.74
N THR A 65 5.50 -2.15 12.11
CA THR A 65 6.80 -2.41 12.75
C THR A 65 7.64 -1.16 12.99
N ASP A 66 7.00 0.01 13.03
CA ASP A 66 7.64 1.31 13.30
C ASP A 66 8.75 1.67 12.29
N ARG A 67 8.52 1.34 11.01
CA ARG A 67 9.40 1.67 9.87
C ARG A 67 8.62 2.44 8.78
N PRO A 68 8.01 3.59 9.12
CA PRO A 68 7.05 4.25 8.22
C PRO A 68 7.68 4.75 6.91
N GLU A 69 8.93 5.23 6.93
CA GLU A 69 9.60 5.68 5.71
C GLU A 69 9.81 4.52 4.73
N GLU A 70 10.24 3.36 5.24
CA GLU A 70 10.39 2.15 4.44
C GLU A 70 9.03 1.68 3.89
N GLY A 71 7.98 1.76 4.71
CA GLY A 71 6.61 1.45 4.31
C GLY A 71 6.13 2.33 3.15
N ILE A 72 6.35 3.63 3.24
CA ILE A 72 6.03 4.60 2.19
C ILE A 72 6.77 4.23 0.89
N GLU A 73 8.04 3.89 0.96
CA GLU A 73 8.83 3.50 -0.22
C GLU A 73 8.29 2.20 -0.86
N TRP A 74 7.88 1.21 -0.07
CA TRP A 74 7.24 0.01 -0.59
C TRP A 74 5.91 0.31 -1.27
N HIS A 75 5.08 1.17 -0.68
CA HIS A 75 3.81 1.60 -1.30
C HIS A 75 4.03 2.38 -2.60
N ARG A 76 5.05 3.25 -2.68
CA ARG A 76 5.40 3.95 -3.93
C ARG A 76 5.78 2.97 -5.05
N LYS A 77 6.61 1.96 -4.74
CA LYS A 77 7.00 0.92 -5.70
C LYS A 77 5.80 0.09 -6.16
N ALA A 78 4.94 -0.31 -5.24
CA ALA A 78 3.71 -1.04 -5.56
C ALA A 78 2.78 -0.23 -6.46
N LEU A 79 2.55 1.05 -6.15
CA LEU A 79 1.73 1.97 -6.94
C LEU A 79 2.29 2.15 -8.34
N ALA A 80 3.59 2.45 -8.47
CA ALA A 80 4.23 2.66 -9.77
C ALA A 80 4.07 1.42 -10.68
N LEU A 81 4.27 0.23 -10.11
CA LEU A 81 4.14 -1.02 -10.86
C LEU A 81 2.68 -1.30 -11.24
N ARG A 82 1.72 -1.14 -10.33
CA ARG A 82 0.30 -1.34 -10.64
C ARG A 82 -0.22 -0.34 -11.66
N LYS A 83 0.15 0.91 -11.54
CA LYS A 83 -0.19 1.95 -12.53
C LYS A 83 0.33 1.60 -13.92
N LYS A 84 1.55 1.07 -14.02
CA LYS A 84 2.14 0.60 -15.28
C LYS A 84 1.37 -0.58 -15.88
N LEU A 85 0.94 -1.54 -15.03
CA LEU A 85 0.34 -2.79 -15.49
C LEU A 85 -1.18 -2.69 -15.71
N LEU A 86 -1.88 -1.90 -14.94
CA LEU A 86 -3.35 -1.88 -14.90
C LEU A 86 -3.97 -0.51 -15.27
N GLY A 87 -3.19 0.58 -15.23
CA GLY A 87 -3.75 1.93 -15.41
C GLY A 87 -4.79 2.28 -14.34
N ASP A 88 -5.90 2.87 -14.77
CA ASP A 88 -7.06 3.17 -13.89
C ASP A 88 -7.83 1.87 -13.59
N HIS A 89 -7.53 1.29 -12.44
CA HIS A 89 -8.09 0.02 -11.98
C HIS A 89 -8.33 0.09 -10.47
N PRO A 90 -9.35 -0.61 -9.92
CA PRO A 90 -9.60 -0.61 -8.46
C PRO A 90 -8.38 -0.98 -7.63
N GLU A 91 -7.56 -1.93 -8.07
CA GLU A 91 -6.33 -2.30 -7.37
C GLU A 91 -5.27 -1.20 -7.39
N THR A 92 -5.22 -0.39 -8.44
CA THR A 92 -4.37 0.81 -8.48
C THR A 92 -4.91 1.87 -7.51
N ALA A 93 -6.22 2.03 -7.43
CA ALA A 93 -6.86 2.91 -6.46
C ALA A 93 -6.55 2.52 -5.02
N PHE A 94 -6.54 1.23 -4.69
CA PHE A 94 -6.09 0.75 -3.37
C PHE A 94 -4.64 1.12 -3.08
N CYS A 95 -3.74 1.03 -4.05
CA CYS A 95 -2.35 1.43 -3.85
C CYS A 95 -2.21 2.93 -3.59
N TYR A 96 -2.96 3.76 -4.31
CA TYR A 96 -3.05 5.19 -4.02
C TYR A 96 -3.54 5.46 -2.59
N GLY A 97 -4.62 4.78 -2.18
CA GLY A 97 -5.22 4.94 -0.85
C GLY A 97 -4.27 4.52 0.28
N ASN A 98 -3.58 3.39 0.12
CA ASN A 98 -2.60 2.92 1.11
C ASN A 98 -1.42 3.90 1.23
N LEU A 99 -0.86 4.33 0.10
CA LEU A 99 0.21 5.35 0.12
C LEU A 99 -0.27 6.65 0.77
N GLY A 100 -1.45 7.14 0.41
CA GLY A 100 -2.01 8.35 0.98
C GLY A 100 -2.27 8.24 2.49
N THR A 101 -2.71 7.09 2.96
CA THR A 101 -2.91 6.82 4.39
C THR A 101 -1.58 6.78 5.14
N ALA A 102 -0.57 6.09 4.60
CA ALA A 102 0.77 6.05 5.17
C ALA A 102 1.40 7.45 5.27
N LEU A 103 1.30 8.25 4.20
CA LEU A 103 1.78 9.64 4.17
C LEU A 103 1.07 10.51 5.21
N ALA A 104 -0.26 10.37 5.34
CA ALA A 104 -1.04 11.11 6.33
C ALA A 104 -0.62 10.76 7.76
N ALA A 105 -0.44 9.48 8.06
CA ALA A 105 0.03 9.01 9.36
C ALA A 105 1.42 9.55 9.70
N HIS A 106 2.26 9.78 8.69
CA HIS A 106 3.61 10.32 8.84
C HIS A 106 3.67 11.87 8.73
N GLY A 107 2.53 12.53 8.68
CA GLY A 107 2.44 14.00 8.66
C GLY A 107 2.76 14.67 7.32
N GLN A 108 2.89 13.90 6.23
CA GLN A 108 3.12 14.40 4.87
C GLN A 108 1.77 14.72 4.21
N PHE A 109 1.06 15.70 4.76
CA PHE A 109 -0.35 15.93 4.45
C PHE A 109 -0.59 16.41 3.02
N GLU A 110 0.30 17.24 2.44
CA GLU A 110 0.15 17.72 1.07
C GLU A 110 0.14 16.56 0.08
N GLU A 111 1.14 15.68 0.17
CA GLU A 111 1.21 14.52 -0.71
C GLU A 111 0.13 13.49 -0.41
N ALA A 112 -0.25 13.33 0.85
CA ALA A 112 -1.37 12.46 1.25
C ALA A 112 -2.68 12.89 0.58
N ILE A 113 -2.96 14.19 0.51
CA ILE A 113 -4.14 14.74 -0.18
C ILE A 113 -4.14 14.35 -1.65
N ASP A 114 -3.01 14.49 -2.34
CA ASP A 114 -2.90 14.13 -3.76
C ASP A 114 -3.18 12.64 -3.97
N MET A 115 -2.59 11.78 -3.13
CA MET A 115 -2.76 10.33 -3.24
C MET A 115 -4.18 9.88 -2.90
N LEU A 116 -4.76 10.40 -1.82
CA LEU A 116 -6.14 10.06 -1.41
C LEU A 116 -7.16 10.55 -2.43
N SER A 117 -6.97 11.73 -3.00
CA SER A 117 -7.82 12.25 -4.06
C SER A 117 -7.74 11.38 -5.31
N ALA A 118 -6.52 10.97 -5.72
CA ALA A 118 -6.32 10.07 -6.84
C ALA A 118 -6.96 8.68 -6.61
N ALA A 119 -6.93 8.17 -5.37
CA ALA A 119 -7.61 6.92 -5.02
C ALA A 119 -9.12 7.03 -5.24
N ILE A 120 -9.75 8.06 -4.69
CA ILE A 120 -11.20 8.30 -4.79
C ILE A 120 -11.60 8.46 -6.26
N GLU A 121 -10.89 9.31 -7.01
CA GLU A 121 -11.15 9.56 -8.44
C GLU A 121 -11.03 8.27 -9.27
N THR A 122 -10.02 7.45 -9.00
CA THR A 122 -9.82 6.18 -9.72
C THR A 122 -10.95 5.19 -9.42
N PHE A 123 -11.41 5.10 -8.16
CA PHE A 123 -12.57 4.29 -7.81
C PHE A 123 -13.85 4.77 -8.50
N GLU A 124 -14.06 6.07 -8.56
CA GLU A 124 -15.23 6.67 -9.24
C GLU A 124 -15.22 6.35 -10.73
N LYS A 125 -14.07 6.49 -11.41
CA LYS A 125 -13.90 6.10 -12.82
C LYS A 125 -14.20 4.62 -13.07
N CYS A 126 -13.91 3.76 -12.08
CA CYS A 126 -14.20 2.33 -12.16
C CYS A 126 -15.67 1.97 -11.76
N GLY A 127 -16.50 2.96 -11.47
CA GLY A 127 -17.89 2.75 -11.06
C GLY A 127 -18.07 2.25 -9.60
N ASN A 128 -17.01 2.33 -8.79
CA ASN A 128 -17.03 1.90 -7.38
C ASN A 128 -17.05 3.13 -6.46
N THR A 129 -18.22 3.72 -6.28
CA THR A 129 -18.37 5.01 -5.58
C THR A 129 -18.72 4.89 -4.09
N ASN A 130 -19.15 3.73 -3.62
CA ASN A 130 -19.76 3.55 -2.28
C ASN A 130 -19.10 2.43 -1.45
N GLY A 131 -17.85 2.06 -1.76
CA GLY A 131 -17.11 1.05 -1.00
C GLY A 131 -16.66 1.57 0.36
N HIS A 132 -16.55 0.69 1.37
CA HIS A 132 -16.03 1.02 2.70
C HIS A 132 -14.66 1.71 2.64
N ASP A 133 -13.82 1.32 1.67
CA ASP A 133 -12.48 1.90 1.47
C ASP A 133 -12.56 3.34 0.97
N VAL A 134 -13.47 3.64 0.04
CA VAL A 134 -13.67 5.01 -0.48
C VAL A 134 -14.07 5.96 0.65
N GLU A 135 -14.97 5.56 1.53
CA GLU A 135 -15.36 6.35 2.69
C GLU A 135 -14.21 6.51 3.70
N GLY A 136 -13.36 5.51 3.85
CA GLY A 136 -12.12 5.59 4.64
C GLY A 136 -11.17 6.65 4.07
N TYR A 137 -10.94 6.63 2.78
CA TYR A 137 -10.07 7.60 2.10
C TYR A 137 -10.63 9.02 2.15
N LYS A 138 -11.94 9.22 2.02
CA LYS A 138 -12.59 10.53 2.19
C LYS A 138 -12.38 11.08 3.60
N ARG A 139 -12.51 10.24 4.63
CA ARG A 139 -12.24 10.66 6.02
C ARG A 139 -10.78 11.06 6.22
N ASN A 140 -9.84 10.25 5.72
CA ASN A 140 -8.41 10.57 5.82
C ASN A 140 -8.07 11.86 5.06
N LEU A 141 -8.66 12.06 3.89
CA LEU A 141 -8.50 13.30 3.10
C LEU A 141 -8.98 14.52 3.89
N ALA A 142 -10.16 14.45 4.51
CA ALA A 142 -10.69 15.54 5.33
C ALA A 142 -9.77 15.87 6.51
N VAL A 143 -9.19 14.86 7.17
CA VAL A 143 -8.21 15.05 8.26
C VAL A 143 -6.97 15.79 7.76
N CYS A 144 -6.43 15.40 6.60
CA CYS A 144 -5.25 16.06 6.02
C CYS A 144 -5.51 17.54 5.67
N VAL A 145 -6.67 17.80 5.07
CA VAL A 145 -7.08 19.20 4.73
C VAL A 145 -7.25 20.04 5.99
N ASP A 146 -7.87 19.51 7.04
CA ASP A 146 -8.03 20.20 8.33
C ASP A 146 -6.67 20.48 8.99
N ALA A 147 -5.75 19.51 8.94
CA ALA A 147 -4.39 19.66 9.48
C ALA A 147 -3.61 20.81 8.82
N LEU A 148 -3.75 20.98 7.50
CA LEU A 148 -3.10 22.07 6.76
C LEU A 148 -3.79 23.42 6.93
N SER A 149 -5.11 23.45 7.19
CA SER A 149 -5.88 24.66 7.36
C SER A 149 -5.66 25.35 8.72
N LYS A 150 -5.16 24.61 9.72
CA LYS A 150 -4.86 25.17 11.04
C LYS A 150 -3.59 26.01 10.98
N PRO A 151 -3.63 27.30 11.44
CA PRO A 151 -2.43 28.10 11.49
C PRO A 151 -1.38 27.39 12.34
N LYS A 152 -0.16 27.23 11.81
CA LYS A 152 0.99 26.77 12.60
C LYS A 152 1.12 27.77 13.75
N THR A 153 0.64 27.41 14.96
CA THR A 153 0.87 28.21 16.16
C THR A 153 2.38 28.32 16.33
N CYS A 154 2.90 29.47 15.95
CA CYS A 154 4.31 29.78 16.12
C CYS A 154 4.57 29.81 17.64
N CYS A 155 5.20 28.74 18.15
CA CYS A 155 5.74 28.67 19.50
C CYS A 155 7.02 29.54 19.60
N ALA A 156 6.92 30.80 19.19
CA ALA A 156 7.99 31.78 19.28
C ALA A 156 7.46 33.02 20.00
N CYS A 157 7.08 32.87 21.26
CA CYS A 157 6.97 33.97 22.24
C CYS A 157 7.00 33.38 23.65
N ARG A 158 8.19 32.96 24.12
CA ARG A 158 8.59 33.08 25.52
C ARG A 158 10.10 33.23 25.62
#